data_25cd12710f060ed9ad3ec8f84e7a4a8d
#
_entry.id   25cd12710f060ed9ad3ec8f84e7a4a8d
#
_cell.length_a   1.000
_cell.length_b   1.000
_cell.length_c   1.000
_cell.angle_alpha   90.00
_cell.angle_beta   90.00
_cell.angle_gamma   90.00
#
_symmetry.space_group_name_H-M   'P 1'
#
loop_
_entity.id
_entity.type
_entity.pdbx_description
1 polymer ?
#
loop_
_entity_poly.entity_id
_entity_poly.type
_entity_poly.pdbx_seq_one_letter_code
_entity_poly.pdbx_strand_id
1 'polypeptide(L)'
;DTDVISLCEDKVIRVLANKDALFNADGNANVTSNANVLGQAVPYIGEYGISTNPESFASYGFRAYFSDKNRGVVLRLSRDGLTPISRKGMSDFFSDGLAASSTVLGSYDDDKGSYNITLTLTSGQKTDLNTTESKATLSFKESVDGWTSRFSYIPEAAVSLNNIYYSIKDAQIYSHNNETRNTFYGTAYKSLVKPIINAS
;
A
#
# COMPACT_ATOMS: atom_id res chain seq x y z
N ASP A 1 10.19 2.98 19.07
CA ASP A 1 9.95 4.39 18.80
C ASP A 1 8.50 4.71 19.07
N THR A 2 8.24 5.74 19.86
CA THR A 2 6.91 6.17 20.28
C THR A 2 6.40 7.37 19.48
N ASP A 3 7.10 7.74 18.38
CA ASP A 3 6.75 8.90 17.57
C ASP A 3 5.42 8.67 16.85
N VAL A 4 4.67 9.75 16.69
CA VAL A 4 3.42 9.73 15.95
C VAL A 4 3.71 10.04 14.48
N ILE A 5 3.17 9.23 13.58
CA ILE A 5 3.23 9.47 12.15
C ILE A 5 1.87 10.02 11.69
N SER A 6 1.90 11.22 11.12
CA SER A 6 0.72 11.86 10.51
C SER A 6 0.81 11.71 8.99
N LEU A 7 -0.15 11.02 8.41
CA LEU A 7 -0.32 10.93 6.96
C LEU A 7 -1.30 12.01 6.53
N CYS A 8 -0.77 13.06 5.91
CA CYS A 8 -1.57 14.15 5.37
C CYS A 8 -1.81 13.93 3.87
N GLU A 9 -2.65 14.72 3.26
CA GLU A 9 -2.96 14.63 1.83
C GLU A 9 -1.69 14.72 0.96
N ASP A 10 -0.80 15.68 1.25
CA ASP A 10 0.39 15.98 0.45
C ASP A 10 1.72 15.67 1.12
N LYS A 11 1.72 15.32 2.41
CA LYS A 11 2.94 15.12 3.20
C LYS A 11 2.77 14.01 4.22
N VAL A 12 3.90 13.41 4.59
CA VAL A 12 4.01 12.53 5.75
C VAL A 12 4.90 13.21 6.78
N ILE A 13 4.39 13.33 7.99
CA ILE A 13 5.04 14.06 9.08
C ILE A 13 5.27 13.12 10.26
N ARG A 14 6.48 13.13 10.77
CA ARG A 14 6.84 12.48 12.04
C ARG A 14 6.79 13.52 13.15
N VAL A 15 5.97 13.30 14.14
CA VAL A 15 5.91 14.11 15.36
C VAL A 15 6.67 13.38 16.46
N LEU A 16 7.72 13.99 16.95
CA LEU A 16 8.56 13.41 18.00
C LEU A 16 7.78 13.37 19.32
N ALA A 17 7.87 12.26 20.04
CA ALA A 17 7.22 12.11 21.35
C ALA A 17 8.25 12.14 22.47
N ASN A 18 8.06 13.02 23.46
CA ASN A 18 8.94 13.24 24.62
C ASN A 18 10.39 13.60 24.24
N LYS A 19 10.64 14.11 23.03
CA LYS A 19 11.95 14.49 22.52
C LYS A 19 11.83 15.57 21.46
N ASP A 20 12.88 16.36 21.30
CA ASP A 20 13.03 17.34 20.21
C ASP A 20 14.30 17.07 19.42
N ALA A 21 14.32 17.48 18.17
CA ALA A 21 15.50 17.47 17.33
C ALA A 21 16.19 18.83 17.41
N LEU A 22 17.44 18.84 17.85
CA LEU A 22 18.35 19.99 17.74
C LEU A 22 19.27 19.76 16.54
N PHE A 23 19.30 20.72 15.63
CA PHE A 23 20.20 20.69 14.48
C PHE A 23 21.49 21.46 14.84
N ASN A 24 22.64 20.83 14.64
CA ASN A 24 23.93 21.53 14.76
C ASN A 24 24.20 22.40 13.51
N ALA A 25 25.30 23.16 13.53
CA ALA A 25 25.67 24.02 12.41
C ALA A 25 25.88 23.28 11.07
N ASP A 26 26.18 21.99 11.12
CA ASP A 26 26.38 21.11 9.96
C ASP A 26 25.08 20.46 9.47
N GLY A 27 23.92 20.77 10.09
CA GLY A 27 22.62 20.25 9.73
C GLY A 27 22.31 18.86 10.27
N ASN A 28 23.18 18.26 11.10
CA ASN A 28 22.92 16.97 11.72
C ASN A 28 21.98 17.12 12.92
N ALA A 29 20.97 16.23 12.98
CA ALA A 29 20.00 16.23 14.07
C ALA A 29 20.53 15.45 15.28
N ASN A 30 20.50 16.10 16.45
CA ASN A 30 20.67 15.46 17.75
C ASN A 30 19.33 15.45 18.48
N VAL A 31 18.99 14.34 19.11
CA VAL A 31 17.74 14.19 19.85
C VAL A 31 17.96 14.54 21.32
N THR A 32 17.15 15.45 21.84
CA THR A 32 17.15 15.83 23.26
C THR A 32 15.82 15.47 23.91
N SER A 33 15.84 15.17 25.22
CA SER A 33 14.63 14.96 26.00
C SER A 33 13.83 16.25 26.10
N ASN A 34 12.50 16.15 25.91
CA ASN A 34 11.58 17.27 26.07
C ASN A 34 10.50 16.87 27.11
N ALA A 35 10.10 17.83 27.93
CA ALA A 35 9.01 17.65 28.89
C ALA A 35 7.63 17.64 28.23
N ASN A 36 7.50 18.10 27.00
CA ASN A 36 6.25 18.06 26.24
C ASN A 36 6.01 16.67 25.67
N VAL A 37 4.79 16.17 25.76
CA VAL A 37 4.37 14.86 25.21
C VAL A 37 4.59 14.80 23.70
N LEU A 38 4.25 15.88 22.98
CA LEU A 38 4.51 16.03 21.56
C LEU A 38 5.57 17.12 21.35
N GLY A 39 6.63 16.76 20.69
CA GLY A 39 7.72 17.65 20.33
C GLY A 39 7.60 18.16 18.90
N GLN A 40 8.74 18.40 18.27
CA GLN A 40 8.82 18.94 16.93
C GLN A 40 8.23 18.02 15.87
N ALA A 41 7.51 18.61 14.92
CA ALA A 41 7.04 17.95 13.71
C ALA A 41 8.12 18.03 12.62
N VAL A 42 8.55 16.86 12.13
CA VAL A 42 9.59 16.73 11.11
C VAL A 42 8.98 16.03 9.88
N PRO A 43 8.95 16.68 8.72
CA PRO A 43 8.45 16.03 7.51
C PRO A 43 9.46 14.98 7.02
N TYR A 44 8.94 13.90 6.44
CA TYR A 44 9.77 12.96 5.70
C TYR A 44 10.25 13.58 4.39
N ILE A 45 11.40 13.11 3.91
CA ILE A 45 11.94 13.52 2.62
C ILE A 45 11.04 12.97 1.51
N GLY A 46 10.73 13.79 0.55
CA GLY A 46 9.79 13.51 -0.54
C GLY A 46 8.45 14.21 -0.30
N GLU A 47 7.87 14.67 -1.38
CA GLU A 47 6.56 15.36 -1.35
C GLU A 47 5.43 14.37 -1.61
N TYR A 48 5.30 13.36 -0.75
CA TYR A 48 4.28 12.32 -0.83
C TYR A 48 3.32 12.41 0.35
N GLY A 49 2.04 12.15 0.09
CA GLY A 49 1.01 12.03 1.09
C GLY A 49 0.13 10.81 0.86
N ILE A 50 -0.98 10.71 1.58
CA ILE A 50 -1.96 9.64 1.38
C ILE A 50 -3.09 10.07 0.43
N SER A 51 -3.01 11.29 -0.09
CA SER A 51 -4.09 11.90 -0.88
C SER A 51 -5.42 11.89 -0.12
N THR A 52 -6.51 11.65 -0.81
CA THR A 52 -7.87 11.53 -0.26
C THR A 52 -8.31 10.06 -0.14
N ASN A 53 -7.36 9.13 -0.09
CA ASN A 53 -7.63 7.68 -0.09
C ASN A 53 -7.03 6.98 1.15
N PRO A 54 -7.48 7.33 2.39
CA PRO A 54 -6.98 6.71 3.61
C PRO A 54 -7.23 5.20 3.67
N GLU A 55 -8.23 4.70 2.95
CA GLU A 55 -8.54 3.26 2.83
C GLU A 55 -7.44 2.46 2.14
N SER A 56 -6.49 3.12 1.47
CA SER A 56 -5.31 2.46 0.90
C SER A 56 -4.28 2.06 1.97
N PHE A 57 -4.44 2.56 3.19
CA PHE A 57 -3.50 2.31 4.29
C PHE A 57 -3.57 0.87 4.78
N ALA A 58 -2.39 0.27 4.96
CA ALA A 58 -2.21 -0.94 5.75
C ALA A 58 -0.85 -0.90 6.45
N SER A 59 -0.75 -1.50 7.63
CA SER A 59 0.50 -1.57 8.38
C SER A 59 0.84 -2.99 8.80
N TYR A 60 2.13 -3.29 8.83
CA TYR A 60 2.65 -4.54 9.33
C TYR A 60 4.02 -4.34 9.98
N GLY A 61 4.14 -4.69 11.24
CA GLY A 61 5.36 -4.48 12.01
C GLY A 61 5.77 -3.01 12.03
N PHE A 62 6.94 -2.71 11.49
CA PHE A 62 7.49 -1.33 11.41
C PHE A 62 7.31 -0.68 10.03
N ARG A 63 6.43 -1.22 9.21
CA ARG A 63 6.14 -0.72 7.86
C ARG A 63 4.69 -0.29 7.75
N ALA A 64 4.47 0.75 6.97
CA ALA A 64 3.16 1.19 6.54
C ALA A 64 3.14 1.32 5.02
N TYR A 65 2.02 0.97 4.42
CA TYR A 65 1.79 1.01 2.99
C TYR A 65 0.57 1.87 2.73
N PHE A 66 0.60 2.67 1.69
CA PHE A 66 -0.51 3.52 1.27
C PHE A 66 -0.28 4.02 -0.16
N SER A 67 -1.29 4.65 -0.74
CA SER A 67 -1.18 5.25 -2.07
C SER A 67 -1.28 6.77 -2.02
N ASP A 68 -0.48 7.42 -2.86
CA ASP A 68 -0.64 8.81 -3.23
C ASP A 68 -1.27 8.87 -4.62
N LYS A 69 -2.58 9.02 -4.65
CA LYS A 69 -3.35 9.07 -5.89
C LYS A 69 -2.98 10.29 -6.73
N ASN A 70 -2.73 11.43 -6.09
CA ASN A 70 -2.41 12.69 -6.77
C ASN A 70 -1.10 12.60 -7.55
N ARG A 71 -0.16 11.77 -7.04
CA ARG A 71 1.16 11.55 -7.67
C ARG A 71 1.27 10.21 -8.39
N GLY A 72 0.21 9.41 -8.38
CA GLY A 72 0.14 8.12 -9.09
C GLY A 72 1.12 7.08 -8.55
N VAL A 73 1.39 7.07 -7.25
CA VAL A 73 2.39 6.17 -6.65
C VAL A 73 1.82 5.38 -5.46
N VAL A 74 2.34 4.18 -5.27
CA VAL A 74 2.15 3.39 -4.05
C VAL A 74 3.43 3.45 -3.24
N LEU A 75 3.30 3.72 -1.96
CA LEU A 75 4.38 4.02 -1.05
C LEU A 75 4.50 2.99 0.06
N ARG A 76 5.74 2.75 0.46
CA ARG A 76 6.07 2.07 1.71
C ARG A 76 6.81 3.06 2.61
N LEU A 77 6.31 3.23 3.82
CA LEU A 77 7.02 3.92 4.89
C LEU A 77 7.73 2.88 5.76
N SER A 78 9.01 3.06 5.98
CA SER A 78 9.83 2.20 6.84
C SER A 78 10.84 3.05 7.63
N ARG A 79 11.78 2.42 8.33
CA ARG A 79 12.87 3.14 9.00
C ARG A 79 13.75 3.93 8.02
N ASP A 80 13.85 3.46 6.78
CA ASP A 80 14.63 4.08 5.71
C ASP A 80 13.89 5.26 5.05
N GLY A 81 12.69 5.59 5.54
CA GLY A 81 11.85 6.66 5.00
C GLY A 81 10.78 6.16 4.04
N LEU A 82 10.36 7.04 3.14
CA LEU A 82 9.35 6.79 2.12
C LEU A 82 9.98 6.20 0.86
N THR A 83 9.47 5.06 0.43
CA THR A 83 9.92 4.37 -0.79
C THR A 83 8.75 4.16 -1.75
N PRO A 84 8.78 4.67 -2.99
CA PRO A 84 7.77 4.39 -4.02
C PRO A 84 7.92 2.95 -4.53
N ILE A 85 7.13 2.02 -3.99
CA ILE A 85 7.15 0.60 -4.39
C ILE A 85 6.47 0.36 -5.75
N SER A 86 5.59 1.27 -6.20
CA SER A 86 5.01 1.22 -7.55
C SER A 86 6.07 1.30 -8.66
N ARG A 87 7.23 1.93 -8.40
CA ARG A 87 8.35 2.00 -9.34
C ARG A 87 9.08 0.68 -9.59
N LYS A 88 8.74 -0.37 -8.85
CA LYS A 88 9.26 -1.73 -9.05
C LYS A 88 8.56 -2.44 -10.22
N GLY A 89 8.76 -1.92 -11.43
CA GLY A 89 8.22 -2.49 -12.67
C GLY A 89 6.75 -2.19 -12.99
N MET A 90 6.07 -1.35 -12.18
CA MET A 90 4.64 -1.08 -12.33
C MET A 90 4.31 0.43 -12.34
N SER A 91 5.28 1.27 -12.70
CA SER A 91 5.15 2.73 -12.61
C SER A 91 3.97 3.27 -13.42
N ASP A 92 3.89 2.91 -14.69
CA ASP A 92 2.86 3.42 -15.61
C ASP A 92 1.48 2.88 -15.22
N PHE A 93 1.42 1.58 -14.88
CA PHE A 93 0.18 0.97 -14.41
C PHE A 93 -0.43 1.71 -13.21
N PHE A 94 0.41 2.04 -12.20
CA PHE A 94 -0.08 2.73 -11.01
C PHE A 94 -0.34 4.22 -11.27
N SER A 95 0.46 4.88 -12.10
CA SER A 95 0.21 6.26 -12.49
C SER A 95 -1.17 6.42 -13.11
N ASP A 96 -1.46 5.63 -14.12
CA ASP A 96 -2.74 5.69 -14.84
C ASP A 96 -3.89 5.10 -14.00
N GLY A 97 -3.66 3.96 -13.35
CA GLY A 97 -4.66 3.26 -12.56
C GLY A 97 -5.12 4.06 -11.35
N LEU A 98 -4.21 4.68 -10.60
CA LEU A 98 -4.57 5.51 -9.45
C LEU A 98 -5.30 6.77 -9.89
N ALA A 99 -4.82 7.45 -10.94
CA ALA A 99 -5.48 8.64 -11.46
C ALA A 99 -6.93 8.35 -11.87
N ALA A 100 -7.18 7.20 -12.49
CA ALA A 100 -8.49 6.76 -12.95
C ALA A 100 -9.37 6.11 -11.86
N SER A 101 -8.82 5.81 -10.69
CA SER A 101 -9.55 5.09 -9.63
C SER A 101 -10.59 5.97 -8.93
N SER A 102 -11.79 5.40 -8.70
CA SER A 102 -12.79 5.95 -7.79
C SER A 102 -12.51 5.58 -6.34
N THR A 103 -12.02 4.36 -6.10
CA THR A 103 -11.64 3.87 -4.76
C THR A 103 -10.33 3.09 -4.82
N VAL A 104 -9.55 3.20 -3.75
CA VAL A 104 -8.29 2.47 -3.56
C VAL A 104 -8.33 1.85 -2.18
N LEU A 105 -8.30 0.54 -2.08
CA LEU A 105 -8.31 -0.20 -0.83
C LEU A 105 -6.98 -0.90 -0.62
N GLY A 106 -6.35 -0.67 0.54
CA GLY A 106 -5.16 -1.37 0.98
C GLY A 106 -5.46 -2.41 2.06
N SER A 107 -4.67 -3.47 2.08
CA SER A 107 -4.70 -4.47 3.14
C SER A 107 -3.38 -5.22 3.22
N TYR A 108 -3.07 -5.82 4.36
CA TYR A 108 -1.88 -6.64 4.50
C TYR A 108 -2.27 -8.08 4.83
N ASP A 109 -1.72 -9.02 4.09
CA ASP A 109 -1.88 -10.45 4.30
C ASP A 109 -0.68 -10.95 5.11
N ASP A 110 -0.90 -11.23 6.41
CA ASP A 110 0.14 -11.64 7.34
C ASP A 110 0.69 -13.03 6.99
N ASP A 111 -0.17 -13.94 6.52
CA ASP A 111 0.23 -15.31 6.14
C ASP A 111 1.17 -15.29 4.92
N LYS A 112 0.88 -14.45 3.93
CA LYS A 112 1.70 -14.34 2.71
C LYS A 112 2.83 -13.31 2.84
N GLY A 113 2.80 -12.45 3.86
CA GLY A 113 3.74 -11.36 4.02
C GLY A 113 3.66 -10.37 2.87
N SER A 114 2.47 -9.98 2.47
CA SER A 114 2.26 -9.13 1.30
C SER A 114 1.24 -8.02 1.51
N TYR A 115 1.54 -6.85 0.96
CA TYR A 115 0.59 -5.76 0.86
C TYR A 115 -0.26 -5.93 -0.40
N ASN A 116 -1.57 -5.94 -0.22
CA ASN A 116 -2.54 -6.03 -1.28
C ASN A 116 -3.21 -4.68 -1.51
N ILE A 117 -3.24 -4.22 -2.74
CA ILE A 117 -3.94 -2.99 -3.14
C ILE A 117 -5.00 -3.32 -4.17
N THR A 118 -6.22 -2.88 -3.92
CA THR A 118 -7.34 -3.02 -4.83
C THR A 118 -7.71 -1.66 -5.41
N LEU A 119 -7.69 -1.57 -6.73
CA LEU A 119 -8.12 -0.41 -7.49
C LEU A 119 -9.51 -0.67 -8.07
N THR A 120 -10.44 0.27 -7.87
CA THR A 120 -11.71 0.31 -8.59
C THR A 120 -11.73 1.55 -9.45
N LEU A 121 -11.79 1.38 -10.76
CA LEU A 121 -11.77 2.50 -11.69
C LEU A 121 -13.14 3.18 -11.79
N THR A 122 -13.13 4.44 -12.13
CA THR A 122 -14.32 5.17 -12.55
C THR A 122 -14.91 4.51 -13.79
N SER A 123 -16.22 4.55 -13.91
CA SER A 123 -16.94 3.94 -15.05
C SER A 123 -16.34 4.36 -16.40
N GLY A 124 -16.11 3.40 -17.27
CA GLY A 124 -15.52 3.60 -18.60
C GLY A 124 -13.99 3.57 -18.68
N GLN A 125 -13.30 3.55 -17.53
CA GLN A 125 -11.84 3.39 -17.48
C GLN A 125 -11.44 1.90 -17.41
N LYS A 126 -10.18 1.59 -17.68
CA LYS A 126 -9.62 0.24 -17.65
C LYS A 126 -8.35 0.21 -16.81
N THR A 127 -8.10 -0.90 -16.12
CA THR A 127 -6.88 -1.10 -15.30
C THR A 127 -5.65 -1.51 -16.11
N ASP A 128 -5.86 -1.87 -17.38
CA ASP A 128 -4.82 -2.32 -18.30
C ASP A 128 -5.30 -2.01 -19.73
N LEU A 129 -4.41 -1.60 -20.61
CA LEU A 129 -4.69 -1.27 -21.99
C LEU A 129 -5.32 -2.42 -22.79
N ASN A 130 -5.12 -3.68 -22.32
CA ASN A 130 -5.56 -4.90 -22.98
C ASN A 130 -6.73 -5.62 -22.29
N THR A 131 -7.29 -5.07 -21.21
CA THR A 131 -8.40 -5.70 -20.48
C THR A 131 -9.64 -4.81 -20.45
N THR A 132 -10.79 -5.43 -20.29
CA THR A 132 -12.07 -4.76 -20.08
C THR A 132 -12.42 -4.61 -18.61
N GLU A 133 -11.52 -5.07 -17.72
CA GLU A 133 -11.73 -5.06 -16.28
C GLU A 133 -11.58 -3.65 -15.71
N SER A 134 -12.56 -3.25 -14.91
CA SER A 134 -12.57 -1.96 -14.19
C SER A 134 -12.06 -2.06 -12.76
N LYS A 135 -11.61 -3.24 -12.33
CA LYS A 135 -11.13 -3.52 -10.98
C LYS A 135 -9.93 -4.44 -11.00
N ALA A 136 -8.99 -4.24 -10.10
CA ALA A 136 -7.83 -5.10 -9.95
C ALA A 136 -7.33 -5.12 -8.51
N THR A 137 -6.96 -6.30 -8.02
CA THR A 137 -6.22 -6.47 -6.77
C THR A 137 -4.82 -6.95 -7.08
N LEU A 138 -3.81 -6.17 -6.67
CA LEU A 138 -2.40 -6.48 -6.88
C LEU A 138 -1.72 -6.72 -5.54
N SER A 139 -0.69 -7.58 -5.55
CA SER A 139 0.05 -7.97 -4.36
C SER A 139 1.53 -7.62 -4.49
N PHE A 140 2.03 -6.83 -3.54
CA PHE A 140 3.45 -6.53 -3.38
C PHE A 140 4.03 -7.40 -2.27
N LYS A 141 5.16 -8.03 -2.52
CA LYS A 141 5.83 -8.89 -1.56
C LYS A 141 7.24 -8.38 -1.23
N GLU A 142 7.47 -8.10 0.06
CA GLU A 142 8.76 -7.58 0.53
C GLU A 142 9.93 -8.54 0.27
N SER A 143 9.72 -9.86 0.43
CA SER A 143 10.80 -10.85 0.28
C SER A 143 11.36 -10.95 -1.13
N VAL A 144 10.61 -10.49 -2.13
CA VAL A 144 11.04 -10.42 -3.54
C VAL A 144 11.19 -8.99 -4.04
N ASP A 145 10.90 -8.01 -3.17
CA ASP A 145 10.94 -6.57 -3.47
C ASP A 145 10.20 -6.22 -4.77
N GLY A 146 9.00 -6.79 -4.94
CA GLY A 146 8.28 -6.64 -6.20
C GLY A 146 6.81 -7.03 -6.15
N TRP A 147 6.10 -6.67 -7.22
CA TRP A 147 4.72 -7.05 -7.45
C TRP A 147 4.66 -8.48 -7.98
N THR A 148 4.00 -9.36 -7.24
CA THR A 148 4.05 -10.80 -7.50
C THR A 148 2.80 -11.36 -8.14
N SER A 149 1.65 -10.74 -7.88
CA SER A 149 0.37 -11.33 -8.27
C SER A 149 -0.67 -10.28 -8.59
N ARG A 150 -1.56 -10.62 -9.51
CA ARG A 150 -2.84 -9.96 -9.74
C ARG A 150 -3.93 -10.97 -9.42
N PHE A 151 -4.79 -10.63 -8.46
CA PHE A 151 -5.86 -11.50 -8.02
C PHE A 151 -7.19 -11.14 -8.66
N SER A 152 -8.04 -12.14 -8.82
CA SER A 152 -9.41 -11.98 -9.35
C SER A 152 -10.43 -11.58 -8.28
N TYR A 153 -10.08 -11.64 -6.98
CA TYR A 153 -10.97 -11.19 -5.93
C TYR A 153 -10.92 -9.67 -5.77
N ILE A 154 -12.08 -9.08 -5.53
CA ILE A 154 -12.23 -7.63 -5.33
C ILE A 154 -12.99 -7.43 -4.02
N PRO A 155 -12.30 -7.19 -2.92
CA PRO A 155 -12.90 -6.99 -1.61
C PRO A 155 -13.50 -5.58 -1.45
N GLU A 156 -14.46 -5.47 -0.55
CA GLU A 156 -14.97 -4.19 -0.04
C GLU A 156 -14.17 -3.72 1.18
N ALA A 157 -13.65 -4.67 1.96
CA ALA A 157 -12.68 -4.47 3.02
C ALA A 157 -11.89 -5.76 3.20
N ALA A 158 -10.67 -5.67 3.75
CA ALA A 158 -9.87 -6.84 4.08
C ALA A 158 -8.96 -6.56 5.26
N VAL A 159 -8.70 -7.60 6.06
CA VAL A 159 -7.90 -7.52 7.27
C VAL A 159 -7.29 -8.88 7.59
N SER A 160 -6.09 -8.90 8.14
CA SER A 160 -5.52 -10.09 8.77
C SER A 160 -5.83 -10.10 10.26
N LEU A 161 -6.28 -11.24 10.74
CA LEU A 161 -6.52 -11.49 12.15
C LEU A 161 -5.99 -12.88 12.52
N ASN A 162 -5.09 -12.95 13.48
CA ASN A 162 -4.47 -14.19 13.92
C ASN A 162 -3.84 -15.00 12.77
N ASN A 163 -3.10 -14.30 11.90
CA ASN A 163 -2.43 -14.86 10.72
C ASN A 163 -3.37 -15.49 9.68
N ILE A 164 -4.66 -15.15 9.72
CA ILE A 164 -5.62 -15.51 8.69
C ILE A 164 -6.08 -14.25 7.99
N TYR A 165 -5.97 -14.22 6.68
CA TYR A 165 -6.42 -13.11 5.87
C TYR A 165 -7.90 -13.26 5.54
N TYR A 166 -8.69 -12.26 5.91
CA TYR A 166 -10.12 -12.18 5.66
C TYR A 166 -10.43 -11.05 4.71
N SER A 167 -11.42 -11.24 3.86
CA SER A 167 -12.02 -10.18 3.07
C SER A 167 -13.54 -10.18 3.22
N ILE A 168 -14.10 -9.00 3.06
CA ILE A 168 -15.55 -8.78 3.09
C ILE A 168 -16.03 -8.53 1.67
N LYS A 169 -17.09 -9.21 1.29
CA LYS A 169 -17.75 -9.05 0.01
C LYS A 169 -19.24 -9.35 0.14
N ASP A 170 -20.10 -8.43 -0.33
CA ASP A 170 -21.56 -8.56 -0.29
C ASP A 170 -22.08 -8.92 1.12
N ALA A 171 -21.57 -8.18 2.15
CA ALA A 171 -21.86 -8.36 3.57
C ALA A 171 -21.50 -9.76 4.13
N GLN A 172 -20.65 -10.53 3.44
CA GLN A 172 -20.13 -11.82 3.90
C GLN A 172 -18.63 -11.76 4.15
N ILE A 173 -18.15 -12.54 5.12
CA ILE A 173 -16.74 -12.66 5.46
C ILE A 173 -16.18 -13.94 4.85
N TYR A 174 -15.09 -13.81 4.12
CA TYR A 174 -14.39 -14.92 3.47
C TYR A 174 -12.97 -15.03 4.02
N SER A 175 -12.56 -16.23 4.40
CA SER A 175 -11.15 -16.52 4.72
C SER A 175 -10.41 -16.91 3.45
N HIS A 176 -9.18 -16.40 3.33
CA HIS A 176 -8.27 -16.73 2.23
C HIS A 176 -7.23 -17.77 2.65
N ASN A 177 -6.40 -18.17 1.68
CA ASN A 177 -5.27 -19.10 1.87
C ASN A 177 -5.67 -20.49 2.38
N ASN A 178 -6.90 -20.93 2.11
CA ASN A 178 -7.41 -22.26 2.46
C ASN A 178 -7.03 -23.32 1.39
N GLU A 179 -7.45 -24.58 1.61
CA GLU A 179 -7.14 -25.70 0.72
C GLU A 179 -7.80 -25.60 -0.66
N THR A 180 -8.96 -24.92 -0.76
CA THR A 180 -9.66 -24.71 -2.04
C THR A 180 -8.95 -23.62 -2.83
N ARG A 181 -8.12 -24.04 -3.78
CA ARG A 181 -7.30 -23.14 -4.59
C ARG A 181 -8.10 -22.47 -5.70
N ASN A 182 -7.63 -21.26 -6.09
CA ASN A 182 -8.18 -20.49 -7.21
C ASN A 182 -9.70 -20.22 -7.13
N THR A 183 -10.28 -20.29 -5.95
CA THR A 183 -11.70 -20.01 -5.74
C THR A 183 -11.85 -18.82 -4.82
N PHE A 184 -12.51 -17.78 -5.31
CA PHE A 184 -12.78 -16.56 -4.56
C PHE A 184 -14.29 -16.28 -4.60
N TYR A 185 -14.87 -16.07 -3.42
CA TYR A 185 -16.30 -15.77 -3.25
C TYR A 185 -17.21 -16.83 -3.93
N GLY A 186 -16.82 -18.11 -3.82
CA GLY A 186 -17.56 -19.22 -4.43
C GLY A 186 -17.34 -19.42 -5.94
N THR A 187 -16.55 -18.56 -6.59
CA THR A 187 -16.26 -18.64 -8.03
C THR A 187 -14.84 -19.14 -8.26
N ALA A 188 -14.69 -20.16 -9.12
CA ALA A 188 -13.41 -20.70 -9.53
C ALA A 188 -12.79 -19.87 -10.67
N TYR A 189 -11.51 -19.56 -10.54
CA TYR A 189 -10.72 -18.82 -11.51
C TYR A 189 -9.54 -19.64 -12.03
N LYS A 190 -9.06 -19.31 -13.23
CA LYS A 190 -7.85 -19.93 -13.79
C LYS A 190 -6.62 -19.17 -13.36
N SER A 191 -5.57 -19.90 -12.92
CA SER A 191 -4.25 -19.31 -12.79
C SER A 191 -3.60 -19.15 -14.15
N LEU A 192 -3.05 -17.97 -14.43
CA LEU A 192 -2.41 -17.66 -15.71
C LEU A 192 -1.04 -17.02 -15.46
N VAL A 193 -0.03 -17.51 -16.19
CA VAL A 193 1.30 -16.90 -16.28
C VAL A 193 1.52 -16.45 -17.72
N LYS A 194 1.84 -15.18 -17.93
CA LYS A 194 2.16 -14.61 -19.25
C LYS A 194 3.62 -14.17 -19.27
N PRO A 195 4.57 -15.08 -19.63
CA PRO A 195 5.97 -14.67 -19.77
C PRO A 195 6.16 -13.85 -21.06
N ILE A 196 6.99 -12.82 -20.99
CA ILE A 196 7.49 -12.11 -22.16
C ILE A 196 8.84 -12.74 -22.49
N ILE A 197 8.95 -13.36 -23.66
CA ILE A 197 10.20 -13.94 -24.16
C ILE A 197 10.67 -13.05 -25.32
N ASN A 198 11.77 -12.34 -25.11
CA ASN A 198 12.45 -11.66 -26.18
C ASN A 198 13.26 -12.72 -26.96
N ALA A 199 12.88 -12.99 -28.18
CA ALA A 199 13.73 -13.75 -29.09
C ALA A 199 14.93 -12.85 -29.47
N SER A 200 16.13 -13.27 -29.09
CA SER A 200 17.39 -12.66 -29.51
C SER A 200 17.69 -12.94 -30.95
#